data_437642b0efc7cb1c0b5391f7c99eb06d
#
_entry.id   437642b0efc7cb1c0b5391f7c99eb06d
#
_cell.length_a   1.000
_cell.length_b   1.000
_cell.length_c   1.000
_cell.angle_alpha   90.00
_cell.angle_beta   90.00
_cell.angle_gamma   90.00
#
_symmetry.space_group_name_H-M   'P 1'
#
loop_
_entity.id
_entity.type
_entity.pdbx_description
1 polymer ?
#
loop_
_entity_poly.entity_id
_entity_poly.type
_entity_poly.pdbx_seq_one_letter_code
_entity_poly.pdbx_strand_id
1 'polypeptide(L)'
;STSNRYDDTAMWKLPTTASYQPMNAVLALEAMKRLVKEPTASWRKILETTSWKGRMEEALPGIVLDGAHNMPAVRALAKSIRMQEKFRSPDGKLIVLFSAVKEKDYHEMIRFVCREIPADLIVVTKIPDERGVNPGELQKDFAQWTDSRVVVKDTVKEACSYVTACKREQDQVYCFGSLYLVGEMETLLREAARC
;
A
#
# COMPACT_ATOMS: atom_id res chain seq x y z
N SER A 1 37.70 2.12 -21.32
CA SER A 1 37.17 1.27 -20.26
C SER A 1 36.18 2.09 -19.44
N THR A 2 34.92 1.94 -19.67
CA THR A 2 33.87 2.50 -18.82
C THR A 2 34.03 1.88 -17.44
N SER A 3 34.33 2.69 -16.43
CA SER A 3 34.59 2.22 -15.08
C SER A 3 33.34 1.51 -14.57
N ASN A 4 33.44 0.24 -14.28
CA ASN A 4 32.39 -0.59 -13.66
C ASN A 4 32.27 -0.27 -12.15
N ARG A 5 32.61 0.97 -11.75
CA ARG A 5 32.57 1.41 -10.37
C ARG A 5 31.20 1.96 -10.03
N TYR A 6 30.76 1.64 -8.82
CA TYR A 6 29.57 2.21 -8.20
C TYR A 6 29.76 3.73 -7.99
N ASP A 7 28.81 4.53 -8.47
CA ASP A 7 28.82 5.99 -8.31
C ASP A 7 27.74 6.42 -7.29
N ASP A 8 28.17 6.87 -6.13
CA ASP A 8 27.33 7.35 -5.05
C ASP A 8 26.67 8.70 -5.34
N THR A 9 27.19 9.46 -6.30
CA THR A 9 26.74 10.84 -6.59
C THR A 9 25.63 10.88 -7.63
N ALA A 10 25.38 9.76 -8.32
CA ALA A 10 24.38 9.69 -9.37
C ALA A 10 22.96 9.70 -8.81
N MET A 11 22.05 10.44 -9.46
CA MET A 11 20.63 10.37 -9.17
C MET A 11 20.06 8.98 -9.53
N TRP A 12 19.31 8.38 -8.62
CA TRP A 12 18.72 7.06 -8.75
C TRP A 12 17.22 7.16 -8.96
N LYS A 13 16.69 6.38 -9.90
CA LYS A 13 15.26 6.33 -10.18
C LYS A 13 14.73 4.96 -9.75
N LEU A 14 14.05 4.91 -8.62
CA LEU A 14 13.42 3.68 -8.15
C LEU A 14 12.03 3.50 -8.80
N PRO A 15 11.65 2.28 -9.18
CA PRO A 15 10.35 1.98 -9.79
C PRO A 15 9.26 1.88 -8.73
N THR A 16 9.02 2.97 -7.98
CA THR A 16 8.05 2.97 -6.87
C THR A 16 7.50 4.37 -6.62
N THR A 17 6.26 4.44 -6.20
CA THR A 17 5.61 5.64 -5.68
C THR A 17 5.66 5.71 -4.14
N ALA A 18 6.19 4.68 -3.49
CA ALA A 18 6.33 4.61 -2.03
C ALA A 18 7.40 5.58 -1.52
N SER A 19 7.00 6.57 -0.73
CA SER A 19 7.89 7.61 -0.18
C SER A 19 8.98 7.07 0.76
N TYR A 20 8.82 5.84 1.25
CA TYR A 20 9.74 5.17 2.17
C TYR A 20 10.78 4.28 1.46
N GLN A 21 10.58 3.90 0.20
CA GLN A 21 11.49 3.00 -0.52
C GLN A 21 12.87 3.59 -0.81
N PRO A 22 13.04 4.90 -1.08
CA PRO A 22 14.38 5.47 -1.22
C PRO A 22 15.24 5.26 0.03
N MET A 23 14.68 5.42 1.23
CA MET A 23 15.42 5.18 2.47
C MET A 23 15.76 3.69 2.67
N ASN A 24 14.84 2.78 2.32
CA ASN A 24 15.10 1.34 2.35
C ASN A 24 16.23 0.95 1.37
N ALA A 25 16.25 1.54 0.18
CA ALA A 25 17.32 1.34 -0.80
C ALA A 25 18.67 1.82 -0.28
N VAL A 26 18.74 3.01 0.32
CA VAL A 26 19.96 3.53 0.95
C VAL A 26 20.45 2.59 2.06
N LEU A 27 19.55 2.13 2.93
CA LEU A 27 19.91 1.19 4.00
C LEU A 27 20.47 -0.13 3.43
N ALA A 28 19.84 -0.67 2.39
CA ALA A 28 20.32 -1.88 1.73
C ALA A 28 21.71 -1.68 1.11
N LEU A 29 21.95 -0.55 0.46
CA LEU A 29 23.25 -0.20 -0.11
C LEU A 29 24.34 -0.09 0.97
N GLU A 30 24.05 0.61 2.06
CA GLU A 30 25.02 0.76 3.16
C GLU A 30 25.35 -0.58 3.82
N ALA A 31 24.37 -1.48 3.96
CA ALA A 31 24.60 -2.83 4.43
C ALA A 31 25.49 -3.64 3.45
N MET A 32 25.18 -3.56 2.16
CA MET A 32 25.93 -4.27 1.12
C MET A 32 27.36 -3.77 0.99
N LYS A 33 27.62 -2.45 1.09
CA LYS A 33 28.99 -1.88 1.10
C LYS A 33 29.88 -2.46 2.20
N ARG A 34 29.30 -2.87 3.31
CA ARG A 34 30.03 -3.50 4.42
C ARG A 34 30.32 -4.98 4.19
N LEU A 35 29.51 -5.64 3.36
CA LEU A 35 29.63 -7.08 3.08
C LEU A 35 30.50 -7.36 1.83
N VAL A 36 30.47 -6.46 0.86
CA VAL A 36 31.14 -6.61 -0.43
C VAL A 36 32.25 -5.57 -0.58
N LYS A 37 33.49 -6.04 -0.80
CA LYS A 37 34.67 -5.16 -0.87
C LYS A 37 34.65 -4.22 -2.08
N GLU A 38 34.07 -4.66 -3.19
CA GLU A 38 34.04 -3.89 -4.44
C GLU A 38 32.61 -3.78 -4.98
N PRO A 39 31.89 -2.71 -4.63
CA PRO A 39 30.60 -2.40 -5.22
C PRO A 39 30.73 -2.20 -6.73
N THR A 40 29.78 -2.72 -7.48
CA THR A 40 29.76 -2.61 -8.95
C THR A 40 28.60 -1.72 -9.44
N ALA A 41 28.72 -1.18 -10.64
CA ALA A 41 27.65 -0.41 -11.29
C ALA A 41 26.34 -1.22 -11.47
N SER A 42 26.40 -2.55 -11.42
CA SER A 42 25.22 -3.42 -11.46
C SER A 42 24.26 -3.22 -10.28
N TRP A 43 24.73 -2.78 -9.13
CA TRP A 43 23.88 -2.49 -7.97
C TRP A 43 22.83 -1.43 -8.25
N ARG A 44 23.23 -0.39 -8.99
CA ARG A 44 22.31 0.65 -9.44
C ARG A 44 21.20 0.03 -10.29
N LYS A 45 21.58 -0.73 -11.32
CA LYS A 45 20.62 -1.37 -12.22
C LYS A 45 19.66 -2.30 -11.46
N ILE A 46 20.18 -3.08 -10.51
CA ILE A 46 19.36 -3.96 -9.68
C ILE A 46 18.30 -3.15 -8.91
N LEU A 47 18.70 -2.08 -8.22
CA LEU A 47 17.75 -1.25 -7.45
C LEU A 47 16.75 -0.52 -8.34
N GLU A 48 17.19 0.00 -9.51
CA GLU A 48 16.32 0.69 -10.46
C GLU A 48 15.32 -0.25 -11.16
N THR A 49 15.52 -1.56 -11.08
CA THR A 49 14.61 -2.57 -11.67
C THR A 49 13.89 -3.42 -10.63
N THR A 50 14.27 -3.32 -9.36
CA THR A 50 13.64 -4.12 -8.30
C THR A 50 12.31 -3.49 -7.89
N SER A 51 11.23 -4.24 -8.04
CA SER A 51 9.92 -3.93 -7.47
C SER A 51 9.61 -4.89 -6.32
N TRP A 52 8.87 -4.40 -5.33
CA TRP A 52 8.45 -5.21 -4.19
C TRP A 52 6.94 -5.25 -4.11
N LYS A 53 6.38 -6.44 -4.17
CA LYS A 53 4.94 -6.66 -4.09
C LYS A 53 4.39 -6.18 -2.76
N GLY A 54 3.19 -5.60 -2.82
CA GLY A 54 2.54 -5.04 -1.64
C GLY A 54 3.32 -3.87 -1.01
N ARG A 55 4.03 -3.08 -1.80
CA ARG A 55 4.68 -1.83 -1.38
C ARG A 55 4.32 -0.69 -2.32
N MET A 56 3.15 -0.10 -2.13
CA MET A 56 2.54 0.85 -3.07
C MET A 56 2.49 0.26 -4.50
N GLU A 57 2.19 -1.02 -4.57
CA GLU A 57 2.09 -1.75 -5.84
C GLU A 57 0.75 -1.44 -6.52
N GLU A 58 0.79 -0.89 -7.70
CA GLU A 58 -0.39 -0.75 -8.55
C GLU A 58 -0.69 -2.11 -9.21
N ALA A 59 -1.59 -2.88 -8.59
CA ALA A 59 -1.95 -4.22 -9.06
C ALA A 59 -2.89 -4.19 -10.28
N LEU A 60 -3.75 -3.19 -10.38
CA LEU A 60 -4.54 -2.80 -11.55
C LEU A 60 -4.59 -1.27 -11.61
N PRO A 61 -4.91 -0.67 -12.78
CA PRO A 61 -5.00 0.79 -12.89
C PRO A 61 -5.86 1.41 -11.78
N GLY A 62 -5.25 2.23 -10.93
CA GLY A 62 -5.89 2.89 -9.81
C GLY A 62 -6.22 1.98 -8.62
N ILE A 63 -5.73 0.73 -8.55
CA ILE A 63 -5.84 -0.13 -7.36
C ILE A 63 -4.44 -0.43 -6.82
N VAL A 64 -4.12 0.16 -5.69
CA VAL A 64 -2.82 0.11 -5.04
C VAL A 64 -2.88 -0.79 -3.80
N LEU A 65 -1.95 -1.74 -3.72
CA LEU A 65 -1.77 -2.64 -2.59
C LEU A 65 -0.56 -2.21 -1.75
N ASP A 66 -0.74 -2.08 -0.45
CA ASP A 66 0.35 -1.78 0.49
C ASP A 66 0.27 -2.62 1.76
N GLY A 67 1.37 -3.23 2.15
CA GLY A 67 1.47 -4.09 3.33
C GLY A 67 1.53 -3.34 4.68
N ALA A 68 1.16 -2.06 4.74
CA ALA A 68 1.09 -1.31 5.99
C ALA A 68 0.08 -1.96 6.94
N HIS A 69 0.56 -2.40 8.11
CA HIS A 69 -0.23 -3.14 9.11
C HIS A 69 0.13 -2.77 10.56
N ASN A 70 0.83 -1.67 10.75
CA ASN A 70 1.18 -1.08 12.04
C ASN A 70 1.36 0.43 11.89
N MET A 71 1.38 1.16 13.00
CA MET A 71 1.42 2.63 12.98
C MET A 71 2.58 3.23 12.19
N PRO A 72 3.85 2.79 12.35
CA PRO A 72 4.94 3.32 11.52
C PRO A 72 4.70 3.15 10.03
N ALA A 73 4.22 1.97 9.60
CA ALA A 73 3.95 1.69 8.20
C ALA A 73 2.75 2.50 7.67
N VAL A 74 1.66 2.63 8.44
CA VAL A 74 0.50 3.45 8.05
C VAL A 74 0.87 4.93 7.92
N ARG A 75 1.75 5.45 8.79
CA ARG A 75 2.29 6.82 8.65
C ARG A 75 3.07 7.01 7.34
N ALA A 76 3.91 6.04 6.99
CA ALA A 76 4.68 6.07 5.75
C ALA A 76 3.79 5.94 4.50
N LEU A 77 2.75 5.09 4.57
CA LEU A 77 1.74 4.96 3.54
C LEU A 77 0.96 6.27 3.33
N ALA A 78 0.45 6.87 4.40
CA ALA A 78 -0.29 8.14 4.33
C ALA A 78 0.55 9.27 3.69
N LYS A 79 1.85 9.32 4.01
CA LYS A 79 2.78 10.24 3.33
C LYS A 79 2.85 9.96 1.83
N SER A 80 2.94 8.69 1.42
CA SER A 80 2.97 8.29 0.02
C SER A 80 1.68 8.66 -0.70
N ILE A 81 0.52 8.39 -0.10
CA ILE A 81 -0.80 8.77 -0.63
C ILE A 81 -0.87 10.28 -0.86
N ARG A 82 -0.50 11.10 0.14
CA ARG A 82 -0.51 12.57 -0.01
C ARG A 82 0.40 13.08 -1.12
N MET A 83 1.52 12.40 -1.38
CA MET A 83 2.39 12.77 -2.52
C MET A 83 1.73 12.44 -3.86
N GLN A 84 0.94 11.38 -3.94
CA GLN A 84 0.20 10.98 -5.15
C GLN A 84 -1.06 11.82 -5.36
N GLU A 85 -1.65 12.37 -4.32
CA GLU A 85 -2.86 13.21 -4.39
C GLU A 85 -2.70 14.40 -5.36
N LYS A 86 -1.49 14.92 -5.53
CA LYS A 86 -1.18 16.00 -6.48
C LYS A 86 -1.44 15.62 -7.94
N PHE A 87 -1.50 14.33 -8.23
CA PHE A 87 -1.70 13.78 -9.57
C PHE A 87 -3.09 13.17 -9.74
N ARG A 88 -3.90 13.12 -8.68
CA ARG A 88 -5.27 12.63 -8.73
C ARG A 88 -6.16 13.63 -9.47
N SER A 89 -7.07 13.11 -10.30
CA SER A 89 -8.11 13.93 -10.93
C SER A 89 -8.96 14.64 -9.86
N PRO A 90 -9.33 15.91 -10.05
CA PRO A 90 -10.20 16.63 -9.11
C PRO A 90 -11.54 15.93 -8.84
N ASP A 91 -12.08 15.23 -9.83
CA ASP A 91 -13.35 14.48 -9.72
C ASP A 91 -13.15 13.02 -9.29
N GLY A 92 -11.89 12.59 -9.08
CA GLY A 92 -11.55 11.24 -8.66
C GLY A 92 -11.78 11.04 -7.16
N LYS A 93 -12.36 9.91 -6.78
CA LYS A 93 -12.54 9.51 -5.38
C LYS A 93 -11.32 8.77 -4.85
N LEU A 94 -11.04 8.98 -3.57
CA LEU A 94 -10.12 8.15 -2.80
C LEU A 94 -10.92 7.10 -2.04
N ILE A 95 -10.66 5.84 -2.33
CA ILE A 95 -11.32 4.70 -1.70
C ILE A 95 -10.28 3.94 -0.86
N VAL A 96 -10.61 3.65 0.38
CA VAL A 96 -9.79 2.82 1.26
C VAL A 96 -10.43 1.46 1.40
N LEU A 97 -9.70 0.38 1.14
CA LEU A 97 -10.06 -0.98 1.52
C LEU A 97 -9.16 -1.42 2.67
N PHE A 98 -9.78 -1.70 3.81
CA PHE A 98 -9.08 -1.94 5.07
C PHE A 98 -9.49 -3.23 5.74
N SER A 99 -8.52 -3.90 6.34
CA SER A 99 -8.72 -4.98 7.31
C SER A 99 -7.59 -4.96 8.33
N ALA A 100 -7.80 -5.59 9.47
CA ALA A 100 -6.79 -5.66 10.52
C ALA A 100 -6.79 -7.02 11.23
N VAL A 101 -5.70 -7.30 11.95
CA VAL A 101 -5.59 -8.41 12.89
C VAL A 101 -5.69 -7.89 14.33
N LYS A 102 -6.29 -8.69 15.21
CA LYS A 102 -6.61 -8.35 16.61
C LYS A 102 -5.37 -7.99 17.44
N GLU A 103 -4.21 -8.58 17.10
CA GLU A 103 -2.94 -8.36 17.82
C GLU A 103 -2.29 -7.02 17.53
N LYS A 104 -2.83 -6.25 16.59
CA LYS A 104 -2.34 -4.89 16.27
C LYS A 104 -3.23 -3.84 16.90
N ASP A 105 -2.65 -2.70 17.20
CA ASP A 105 -3.40 -1.52 17.61
C ASP A 105 -4.11 -0.90 16.39
N TYR A 106 -5.16 -1.60 15.92
CA TYR A 106 -5.93 -1.15 14.77
C TYR A 106 -6.80 0.08 15.09
N HIS A 107 -7.15 0.31 16.33
CA HIS A 107 -7.89 1.50 16.77
C HIS A 107 -7.06 2.78 16.52
N GLU A 108 -5.79 2.78 16.92
CA GLU A 108 -4.90 3.90 16.64
C GLU A 108 -4.66 4.07 15.13
N MET A 109 -4.52 2.96 14.38
CA MET A 109 -4.39 3.00 12.92
C MET A 109 -5.62 3.65 12.28
N ILE A 110 -6.84 3.24 12.64
CA ILE A 110 -8.10 3.78 12.13
C ILE A 110 -8.20 5.27 12.40
N ARG A 111 -7.99 5.68 13.65
CA ARG A 111 -7.99 7.10 14.03
C ARG A 111 -7.01 7.93 13.21
N PHE A 112 -5.82 7.40 12.99
CA PHE A 112 -4.80 8.06 12.17
C PHE A 112 -5.20 8.13 10.70
N VAL A 113 -5.73 7.03 10.13
CA VAL A 113 -6.24 6.97 8.75
C VAL A 113 -7.31 8.03 8.52
N CYS A 114 -8.33 8.11 9.38
CA CYS A 114 -9.41 9.09 9.27
C CYS A 114 -8.90 10.53 9.30
N ARG A 115 -7.85 10.81 10.07
CA ARG A 115 -7.27 12.15 10.16
C ARG A 115 -6.40 12.53 8.97
N GLU A 116 -5.64 11.58 8.42
CA GLU A 116 -4.56 11.86 7.47
C GLU A 116 -4.86 11.47 6.02
N ILE A 117 -5.86 10.61 5.80
CA ILE A 117 -6.26 10.14 4.48
C ILE A 117 -7.71 10.57 4.23
N PRO A 118 -7.95 11.55 3.35
CA PRO A 118 -9.30 12.07 3.07
C PRO A 118 -10.04 11.08 2.15
N ALA A 119 -10.45 9.93 2.68
CA ALA A 119 -11.16 8.91 1.94
C ALA A 119 -12.62 9.32 1.71
N ASP A 120 -13.09 9.23 0.47
CA ASP A 120 -14.51 9.44 0.11
C ASP A 120 -15.36 8.20 0.41
N LEU A 121 -14.73 7.04 0.42
CA LEU A 121 -15.37 5.74 0.70
C LEU A 121 -14.37 4.84 1.43
N ILE A 122 -14.84 4.21 2.49
CA ILE A 122 -14.09 3.20 3.22
C ILE A 122 -14.82 1.87 3.09
N VAL A 123 -14.11 0.83 2.67
CA VAL A 123 -14.60 -0.55 2.63
C VAL A 123 -13.83 -1.33 3.67
N VAL A 124 -14.52 -1.99 4.57
CA VAL A 124 -13.91 -2.84 5.60
C VAL A 124 -14.30 -4.29 5.38
N THR A 125 -13.34 -5.19 5.60
CA THR A 125 -13.58 -6.63 5.41
C THR A 125 -12.81 -7.47 6.41
N LYS A 126 -13.21 -8.74 6.56
CA LYS A 126 -12.50 -9.74 7.35
C LYS A 126 -11.51 -10.49 6.46
N ILE A 127 -10.28 -10.67 6.95
CA ILE A 127 -9.33 -11.62 6.35
C ILE A 127 -9.74 -13.06 6.64
N PRO A 128 -9.37 -14.05 5.80
CA PRO A 128 -9.68 -15.47 6.02
C PRO A 128 -8.77 -16.08 7.11
N ASP A 129 -8.78 -15.50 8.31
CA ASP A 129 -7.97 -15.88 9.47
C ASP A 129 -8.75 -15.55 10.74
N GLU A 130 -8.70 -16.43 11.76
CA GLU A 130 -9.39 -16.23 13.04
C GLU A 130 -8.92 -14.97 13.80
N ARG A 131 -7.70 -14.54 13.55
CA ARG A 131 -7.14 -13.29 14.09
C ARG A 131 -7.72 -12.05 13.44
N GLY A 132 -8.43 -12.18 12.32
CA GLY A 132 -9.09 -11.06 11.65
C GLY A 132 -10.10 -10.39 12.56
N VAL A 133 -10.04 -9.05 12.59
CA VAL A 133 -11.05 -8.23 13.28
C VAL A 133 -12.38 -8.36 12.55
N ASN A 134 -13.48 -8.41 13.29
CA ASN A 134 -14.82 -8.42 12.70
C ASN A 134 -15.06 -7.12 11.91
N PRO A 135 -15.52 -7.18 10.66
CA PRO A 135 -15.71 -5.98 9.85
C PRO A 135 -16.78 -5.02 10.41
N GLY A 136 -17.75 -5.53 11.16
CA GLY A 136 -18.71 -4.68 11.87
C GLY A 136 -18.08 -3.91 13.05
N GLU A 137 -17.03 -4.45 13.67
CA GLU A 137 -16.24 -3.72 14.68
C GLU A 137 -15.40 -2.63 14.02
N LEU A 138 -14.74 -2.95 12.89
CA LEU A 138 -14.01 -1.96 12.10
C LEU A 138 -14.91 -0.81 11.64
N GLN A 139 -16.13 -1.13 11.17
CA GLN A 139 -17.10 -0.11 10.77
C GLN A 139 -17.46 0.82 11.93
N LYS A 140 -17.75 0.27 13.10
CA LYS A 140 -18.08 1.05 14.30
C LYS A 140 -16.94 1.95 14.73
N ASP A 141 -15.71 1.46 14.59
CA ASP A 141 -14.52 2.23 14.96
C ASP A 141 -14.28 3.38 13.96
N PHE A 142 -14.34 3.13 12.66
CA PHE A 142 -14.27 4.18 11.65
C PHE A 142 -15.34 5.25 11.83
N ALA A 143 -16.58 4.85 12.13
CA ALA A 143 -17.71 5.78 12.32
C ALA A 143 -17.53 6.75 13.48
N GLN A 144 -16.59 6.52 14.40
CA GLN A 144 -16.25 7.45 15.47
C GLN A 144 -15.37 8.63 14.99
N TRP A 145 -14.70 8.48 13.84
CA TRP A 145 -13.64 9.38 13.42
C TRP A 145 -13.85 10.01 12.04
N THR A 146 -14.89 9.58 11.31
CA THR A 146 -15.17 10.12 9.98
C THR A 146 -16.66 10.06 9.65
N ASP A 147 -17.13 11.04 8.87
CA ASP A 147 -18.46 11.05 8.26
C ASP A 147 -18.49 10.35 6.90
N SER A 148 -17.34 9.88 6.42
CA SER A 148 -17.23 9.13 5.16
C SER A 148 -18.03 7.84 5.23
N ARG A 149 -18.64 7.46 4.11
CA ARG A 149 -19.39 6.21 4.02
C ARG A 149 -18.50 5.01 4.28
N VAL A 150 -18.86 4.19 5.28
CA VAL A 150 -18.17 2.92 5.59
C VAL A 150 -19.05 1.76 5.17
N VAL A 151 -18.54 0.92 4.26
CA VAL A 151 -19.21 -0.27 3.71
C VAL A 151 -18.56 -1.52 4.26
N VAL A 152 -19.37 -2.42 4.80
CA VAL A 152 -18.93 -3.74 5.30
C VAL A 152 -19.05 -4.79 4.20
N LYS A 153 -18.03 -5.62 4.08
CA LYS A 153 -18.00 -6.85 3.29
C LYS A 153 -17.51 -8.00 4.15
N ASP A 154 -18.19 -9.13 4.09
CA ASP A 154 -17.87 -10.27 4.97
C ASP A 154 -16.59 -10.99 4.55
N THR A 155 -16.24 -10.93 3.25
CA THR A 155 -15.07 -11.58 2.70
C THR A 155 -14.22 -10.63 1.84
N VAL A 156 -12.93 -10.93 1.73
CA VAL A 156 -12.02 -10.18 0.84
C VAL A 156 -12.50 -10.27 -0.62
N LYS A 157 -13.04 -11.42 -1.02
CA LYS A 157 -13.60 -11.61 -2.38
C LYS A 157 -14.76 -10.65 -2.66
N GLU A 158 -15.70 -10.52 -1.74
CA GLU A 158 -16.80 -9.56 -1.87
C GLU A 158 -16.31 -8.12 -1.86
N ALA A 159 -15.33 -7.81 -1.01
CA ALA A 159 -14.72 -6.48 -0.96
C ALA A 159 -13.99 -6.15 -2.27
N CYS A 160 -13.23 -7.11 -2.82
CA CYS A 160 -12.54 -6.98 -4.11
C CYS A 160 -13.56 -6.72 -5.24
N SER A 161 -14.59 -7.56 -5.34
CA SER A 161 -15.66 -7.39 -6.34
C SER A 161 -16.37 -6.04 -6.20
N TYR A 162 -16.62 -5.60 -4.96
CA TYR A 162 -17.27 -4.33 -4.72
C TYR A 162 -16.40 -3.13 -5.14
N VAL A 163 -15.12 -3.09 -4.75
CA VAL A 163 -14.25 -1.96 -5.10
C VAL A 163 -13.95 -1.90 -6.59
N THR A 164 -13.79 -3.05 -7.26
CA THR A 164 -13.59 -3.10 -8.71
C THR A 164 -14.83 -2.65 -9.49
N ALA A 165 -16.02 -2.99 -9.01
CA ALA A 165 -17.29 -2.60 -9.66
C ALA A 165 -17.65 -1.13 -9.42
N CYS A 166 -17.35 -0.56 -8.26
CA CYS A 166 -17.72 0.83 -7.95
C CYS A 166 -16.65 1.86 -8.33
N LYS A 167 -15.40 1.43 -8.56
CA LYS A 167 -14.29 2.29 -8.96
C LYS A 167 -14.49 2.78 -10.40
N ARG A 168 -14.42 4.09 -10.60
CA ARG A 168 -14.31 4.73 -11.92
C ARG A 168 -12.85 4.82 -12.35
N GLU A 169 -12.59 5.16 -13.59
CA GLU A 169 -11.23 5.27 -14.15
C GLU A 169 -10.36 6.26 -13.35
N GLN A 170 -10.92 7.42 -12.99
CA GLN A 170 -10.24 8.48 -12.23
C GLN A 170 -10.12 8.22 -10.72
N ASP A 171 -10.77 7.20 -10.18
CA ASP A 171 -10.76 6.89 -8.75
C ASP A 171 -9.49 6.10 -8.37
N GLN A 172 -9.03 6.28 -7.12
CA GLN A 172 -7.90 5.57 -6.55
C GLN A 172 -8.35 4.73 -5.37
N VAL A 173 -7.97 3.46 -5.34
CA VAL A 173 -8.22 2.52 -4.26
C VAL A 173 -6.90 2.16 -3.59
N TYR A 174 -6.82 2.31 -2.27
CA TYR A 174 -5.68 1.88 -1.46
C TYR A 174 -6.11 0.74 -0.54
N CYS A 175 -5.50 -0.44 -0.73
CA CYS A 175 -5.77 -1.65 0.06
C CYS A 175 -4.64 -1.88 1.05
N PHE A 176 -4.93 -1.83 2.36
CA PHE A 176 -3.91 -1.98 3.41
C PHE A 176 -4.52 -2.39 4.77
N GLY A 177 -3.69 -2.50 5.79
CA GLY A 177 -4.06 -2.83 7.18
C GLY A 177 -3.69 -4.26 7.58
N SER A 178 -3.55 -5.17 6.62
CA SER A 178 -3.11 -6.54 6.84
C SER A 178 -2.37 -7.10 5.64
N LEU A 179 -1.27 -7.82 5.87
CA LEU A 179 -0.56 -8.56 4.81
C LEU A 179 -1.43 -9.67 4.19
N TYR A 180 -2.33 -10.26 4.99
CA TYR A 180 -3.28 -11.26 4.49
C TYR A 180 -4.28 -10.65 3.50
N LEU A 181 -4.79 -9.45 3.79
CA LEU A 181 -5.63 -8.70 2.86
C LEU A 181 -4.91 -8.48 1.54
N VAL A 182 -3.68 -7.99 1.59
CA VAL A 182 -2.87 -7.69 0.40
C VAL A 182 -2.63 -8.94 -0.45
N GLY A 183 -2.25 -10.06 0.18
CA GLY A 183 -2.02 -11.33 -0.53
C GLY A 183 -3.28 -11.88 -1.20
N GLU A 184 -4.42 -11.82 -0.51
CA GLU A 184 -5.71 -12.26 -1.07
C GLU A 184 -6.16 -11.36 -2.22
N MET A 185 -6.04 -10.03 -2.06
CA MET A 185 -6.35 -9.06 -3.11
C MET A 185 -5.48 -9.27 -4.34
N GLU A 186 -4.17 -9.49 -4.17
CA GLU A 186 -3.26 -9.76 -5.28
C GLU A 186 -3.71 -11.00 -6.09
N THR A 187 -4.10 -12.07 -5.38
CA THR A 187 -4.58 -13.31 -6.01
C THR A 187 -5.85 -13.08 -6.81
N LEU A 188 -6.86 -12.44 -6.19
CA LEU A 188 -8.16 -12.19 -6.82
C LEU A 188 -8.05 -11.26 -8.03
N LEU A 189 -7.23 -10.20 -7.94
CA LEU A 189 -7.03 -9.26 -9.06
C LEU A 189 -6.30 -9.91 -10.22
N ARG A 190 -5.36 -10.81 -9.97
CA ARG A 190 -4.68 -11.58 -11.03
C ARG A 190 -5.62 -12.56 -11.74
N GLU A 191 -6.50 -13.23 -10.99
CA GLU A 191 -7.49 -14.13 -11.57
C GLU A 191 -8.44 -13.36 -12.48
N ALA A 192 -8.93 -12.20 -12.03
CA ALA A 192 -9.81 -11.34 -12.82
C ALA A 192 -9.15 -10.80 -14.10
N ALA A 193 -7.85 -10.55 -14.10
CA ALA A 193 -7.11 -10.07 -15.27
C ALA A 193 -6.84 -11.16 -16.33
N ARG A 194 -7.09 -12.44 -16.03
CA ARG A 194 -6.89 -13.58 -16.94
C ARG A 194 -8.18 -14.03 -17.64
N CYS A 195 -9.34 -13.56 -17.17
CA CYS A 195 -10.64 -13.81 -17.78
C CYS A 195 -11.06 -12.72 -18.76
#